data_bd704382fd449b7e3481289292213f1b
#
_entry.id   bd704382fd449b7e3481289292213f1b
#
_cell.length_a   1.000
_cell.length_b   1.000
_cell.length_c   1.000
_cell.angle_alpha   90.00
_cell.angle_beta   90.00
_cell.angle_gamma   90.00
#
_symmetry.space_group_name_H-M   'P 1'
#
loop_
_entity.id
_entity.type
_entity.pdbx_description
1 polymer ?
#
loop_
_entity_poly.entity_id
_entity_poly.type
_entity_poly.pdbx_seq_one_letter_code
_entity_poly.pdbx_strand_id
1 'polypeptide(L)'
;MPSSAPDDLYALLEPLVAERPETNPWVLISPGDMQYFPDYQLLEAMLGVPIGEGAGSQSGRLAKATDAWVAHELRRAGFGPDEVWPRLTAPRILPREVDLFVKSLPTAIRGVAQDCLARNRAVAPSDARILGRAYVKQVDVLIAQWSRGAELLVSTKTMVASFRKNLANRFEEAYGDAKNLRGRYPLVAMGFLFVLRSTALTEPGTVERAIDMMRKLKAEADVYDATCLLVAEWSDVDPTADVRLRHDAVPDDLTAATFLATLVDAVLERTPVEMHVEVRQRREHRNIPLDEDDSGRLL
;
A
#
# COMPACT_ATOMS: atom_id res chain seq x y z
N MET A 1 -21.59 -26.81 -10.87
CA MET A 1 -20.20 -26.58 -10.51
C MET A 1 -20.20 -25.64 -9.31
N PRO A 2 -19.68 -26.02 -8.14
CA PRO A 2 -19.58 -25.05 -7.05
C PRO A 2 -18.62 -23.97 -7.49
N SER A 3 -19.06 -22.71 -7.47
CA SER A 3 -18.23 -21.53 -7.59
C SER A 3 -17.22 -21.60 -6.45
N SER A 4 -15.95 -21.86 -6.75
CA SER A 4 -14.88 -21.67 -5.78
C SER A 4 -14.99 -20.24 -5.29
N ALA A 5 -15.12 -20.06 -3.97
CA ALA A 5 -15.00 -18.72 -3.37
C ALA A 5 -13.75 -18.04 -3.91
N PRO A 6 -13.79 -16.74 -4.27
CA PRO A 6 -12.60 -16.07 -4.72
C PRO A 6 -11.53 -16.25 -3.64
N ASP A 7 -10.38 -16.74 -4.08
CA ASP A 7 -9.20 -16.98 -3.26
C ASP A 7 -8.82 -15.66 -2.55
N ASP A 8 -9.28 -15.50 -1.31
CA ASP A 8 -9.03 -14.29 -0.52
C ASP A 8 -7.68 -14.43 0.20
N LEU A 9 -6.60 -14.14 -0.52
CA LEU A 9 -5.26 -14.08 0.07
C LEU A 9 -5.22 -13.19 1.32
N TYR A 10 -5.96 -12.10 1.33
CA TYR A 10 -5.99 -11.19 2.49
C TYR A 10 -6.45 -11.89 3.77
N ALA A 11 -7.38 -12.86 3.67
CA ALA A 11 -7.81 -13.64 4.83
C ALA A 11 -6.68 -14.48 5.43
N LEU A 12 -5.72 -14.93 4.60
CA LEU A 12 -4.52 -15.63 5.06
C LEU A 12 -3.48 -14.67 5.68
N LEU A 13 -3.52 -13.39 5.30
CA LEU A 13 -2.60 -12.37 5.82
C LEU A 13 -3.11 -11.71 7.10
N GLU A 14 -4.42 -11.73 7.37
CA GLU A 14 -5.03 -11.12 8.56
C GLU A 14 -4.39 -11.59 9.88
N PRO A 15 -4.16 -12.90 10.12
CA PRO A 15 -3.54 -13.35 11.35
C PRO A 15 -2.13 -12.78 11.55
N LEU A 16 -1.34 -12.69 10.47
CA LEU A 16 0.02 -12.14 10.54
C LEU A 16 0.04 -10.68 11.02
N VAL A 17 -0.95 -9.89 10.57
CA VAL A 17 -1.10 -8.50 11.01
C VAL A 17 -1.64 -8.42 12.44
N ALA A 18 -2.62 -9.26 12.79
CA ALA A 18 -3.24 -9.25 14.11
C ALA A 18 -2.27 -9.63 15.24
N GLU A 19 -1.24 -10.42 14.93
CA GLU A 19 -0.17 -10.80 15.89
C GLU A 19 0.88 -9.70 16.08
N ARG A 20 0.85 -8.62 15.27
CA ARG A 20 1.83 -7.52 15.38
C ARG A 20 1.31 -6.42 16.29
N PRO A 21 2.17 -5.90 17.19
CA PRO A 21 1.82 -4.74 17.98
C PRO A 21 1.68 -3.50 17.09
N GLU A 22 0.68 -2.68 17.37
CA GLU A 22 0.55 -1.35 16.75
C GLU A 22 1.65 -0.42 17.29
N THR A 23 2.82 -0.46 16.67
CA THR A 23 3.95 0.41 17.05
C THR A 23 4.02 1.62 16.13
N ASN A 24 4.35 2.78 16.71
CA ASN A 24 4.68 3.94 15.92
C ASN A 24 5.93 3.64 15.05
N PRO A 25 5.86 3.77 13.72
CA PRO A 25 7.01 3.51 12.86
C PRO A 25 8.08 4.60 12.92
N TRP A 26 7.76 5.76 13.45
CA TRP A 26 8.68 6.88 13.55
C TRP A 26 9.54 6.78 14.81
N VAL A 27 10.85 6.89 14.64
CA VAL A 27 11.84 6.82 15.72
C VAL A 27 12.71 8.08 15.68
N LEU A 28 12.86 8.73 16.80
CA LEU A 28 13.76 9.86 16.97
C LEU A 28 15.20 9.35 17.08
N ILE A 29 16.02 9.56 16.06
CA ILE A 29 17.42 9.15 16.02
C ILE A 29 18.30 10.20 16.72
N SER A 30 18.02 11.46 16.47
CA SER A 30 18.68 12.61 17.11
C SER A 30 17.70 13.79 17.17
N PRO A 31 17.95 14.85 17.96
CA PRO A 31 17.06 16.01 18.04
C PRO A 31 16.71 16.56 16.65
N GLY A 32 15.44 16.45 16.26
CA GLY A 32 14.92 16.90 14.98
C GLY A 32 15.07 15.90 13.81
N ASP A 33 15.72 14.75 14.01
CA ASP A 33 15.91 13.70 13.00
C ASP A 33 14.99 12.50 13.29
N MET A 34 13.86 12.46 12.61
CA MET A 34 12.87 11.39 12.69
C MET A 34 13.03 10.45 11.50
N GLN A 35 13.18 9.17 11.77
CA GLN A 35 13.29 8.16 10.72
C GLN A 35 12.11 7.19 10.78
N TYR A 36 11.66 6.75 9.62
CA TYR A 36 10.62 5.74 9.46
C TYR A 36 11.24 4.34 9.45
N PHE A 37 10.71 3.45 10.29
CA PHE A 37 11.15 2.06 10.39
C PHE A 37 10.04 1.10 9.95
N PRO A 38 10.10 0.63 8.69
CA PRO A 38 9.15 -0.34 8.18
C PRO A 38 9.25 -1.69 8.88
N ASP A 39 8.14 -2.40 9.03
CA ASP A 39 8.13 -3.81 9.49
C ASP A 39 8.48 -4.75 8.32
N TYR A 40 9.76 -4.86 8.03
CA TYR A 40 10.24 -5.76 6.98
C TYR A 40 9.99 -7.24 7.30
N GLN A 41 10.01 -7.63 8.59
CA GLN A 41 9.73 -9.00 8.99
C GLN A 41 8.30 -9.40 8.64
N LEU A 42 7.35 -8.49 8.81
CA LEU A 42 5.97 -8.72 8.38
C LEU A 42 5.89 -8.85 6.85
N LEU A 43 6.59 -7.99 6.10
CA LEU A 43 6.61 -8.09 4.63
C LEU A 43 7.15 -9.45 4.17
N GLU A 44 8.27 -9.89 4.74
CA GLU A 44 8.87 -11.19 4.44
C GLU A 44 7.90 -12.35 4.73
N ALA A 45 7.24 -12.32 5.88
CA ALA A 45 6.21 -13.29 6.25
C ALA A 45 5.01 -13.27 5.28
N MET A 46 4.51 -12.08 4.92
CA MET A 46 3.40 -11.92 3.98
C MET A 46 3.75 -12.41 2.57
N LEU A 47 4.96 -12.16 2.08
CA LEU A 47 5.42 -12.68 0.79
C LEU A 47 5.59 -14.21 0.83
N GLY A 48 5.96 -14.76 1.99
CA GLY A 48 6.08 -16.21 2.20
C GLY A 48 4.78 -16.97 1.99
N VAL A 49 3.63 -16.39 2.32
CA VAL A 49 2.31 -17.04 2.14
C VAL A 49 2.07 -17.47 0.69
N PRO A 50 2.01 -16.56 -0.31
CA PRO A 50 1.78 -16.97 -1.70
C PRO A 50 2.91 -17.83 -2.27
N ILE A 51 4.15 -17.66 -1.82
CA ILE A 51 5.30 -18.46 -2.28
C ILE A 51 5.15 -19.90 -1.77
N GLY A 52 4.83 -20.09 -0.48
CA GLY A 52 4.60 -21.40 0.12
C GLY A 52 3.45 -22.18 -0.53
N GLU A 53 2.44 -21.47 -1.05
CA GLU A 53 1.34 -22.08 -1.81
C GLU A 53 1.68 -22.32 -3.30
N GLY A 54 2.92 -22.08 -3.73
CA GLY A 54 3.36 -22.27 -5.10
C GLY A 54 2.74 -21.28 -6.10
N ALA A 55 2.40 -20.08 -5.65
CA ALA A 55 1.80 -19.07 -6.51
C ALA A 55 2.71 -18.73 -7.70
N GLY A 56 2.23 -18.96 -8.90
CA GLY A 56 2.94 -18.63 -10.14
C GLY A 56 3.12 -17.12 -10.32
N SER A 57 4.10 -16.74 -11.13
CA SER A 57 4.46 -15.34 -11.43
C SER A 57 3.30 -14.47 -11.97
N GLN A 58 2.27 -15.09 -12.51
CA GLN A 58 1.11 -14.40 -13.09
C GLN A 58 -0.10 -14.33 -12.16
N SER A 59 -0.03 -14.90 -10.97
CA SER A 59 -1.18 -14.97 -10.05
C SER A 59 -1.58 -13.62 -9.44
N GLY A 60 -0.69 -12.62 -9.47
CA GLY A 60 -0.89 -11.33 -8.79
C GLY A 60 -0.84 -11.42 -7.25
N ARG A 61 -0.66 -12.61 -6.67
CA ARG A 61 -0.72 -12.82 -5.22
C ARG A 61 0.43 -12.14 -4.48
N LEU A 62 1.64 -12.14 -5.06
CA LEU A 62 2.78 -11.40 -4.49
C LEU A 62 2.52 -9.88 -4.45
N ALA A 63 1.90 -9.33 -5.50
CA ALA A 63 1.49 -7.92 -5.49
C ALA A 63 0.48 -7.66 -4.37
N LYS A 64 -0.56 -8.49 -4.22
CA LYS A 64 -1.56 -8.35 -3.15
C LYS A 64 -0.96 -8.44 -1.74
N ALA A 65 0.05 -9.29 -1.52
CA ALA A 65 0.77 -9.35 -0.25
C ALA A 65 1.52 -8.03 0.02
N THR A 66 2.16 -7.46 -1.01
CA THR A 66 2.82 -6.16 -0.95
C THR A 66 1.80 -5.04 -0.68
N ASP A 67 0.62 -5.06 -1.32
CA ASP A 67 -0.45 -4.08 -1.12
C ASP A 67 -0.95 -4.10 0.34
N ALA A 68 -1.16 -5.31 0.89
CA ALA A 68 -1.58 -5.50 2.27
C ALA A 68 -0.55 -4.93 3.25
N TRP A 69 0.74 -5.16 2.99
CA TRP A 69 1.82 -4.62 3.80
C TRP A 69 1.91 -3.10 3.73
N VAL A 70 1.86 -2.49 2.54
CA VAL A 70 1.85 -1.02 2.40
C VAL A 70 0.65 -0.42 3.14
N ALA A 71 -0.53 -1.03 3.01
CA ALA A 71 -1.71 -0.58 3.73
C ALA A 71 -1.56 -0.71 5.26
N HIS A 72 -0.88 -1.76 5.74
CA HIS A 72 -0.54 -1.91 7.16
C HIS A 72 0.42 -0.80 7.62
N GLU A 73 1.48 -0.52 6.86
CA GLU A 73 2.43 0.54 7.19
C GLU A 73 1.77 1.92 7.27
N LEU A 74 0.84 2.22 6.38
CA LEU A 74 0.08 3.48 6.45
C LEU A 74 -0.79 3.56 7.72
N ARG A 75 -1.38 2.43 8.17
CA ARG A 75 -2.10 2.39 9.46
C ARG A 75 -1.13 2.55 10.63
N ARG A 76 0.05 1.94 10.60
CA ARG A 76 1.10 2.17 11.59
C ARG A 76 1.53 3.64 11.64
N ALA A 77 1.53 4.33 10.51
CA ALA A 77 1.80 5.76 10.46
C ALA A 77 0.69 6.62 11.10
N GLY A 78 -0.50 6.06 11.38
CA GLY A 78 -1.61 6.74 12.05
C GLY A 78 -2.81 7.06 11.15
N PHE A 79 -2.80 6.64 9.88
CA PHE A 79 -4.00 6.77 9.05
C PHE A 79 -5.10 5.82 9.52
N GLY A 80 -6.34 6.27 9.44
CA GLY A 80 -7.49 5.52 9.94
C GLY A 80 -7.66 4.16 9.25
N PRO A 81 -8.00 3.09 10.02
CA PRO A 81 -8.09 1.74 9.47
C PRO A 81 -9.15 1.61 8.37
N ASP A 82 -10.17 2.45 8.39
CA ASP A 82 -11.29 2.40 7.45
C ASP A 82 -11.09 3.29 6.21
N GLU A 83 -10.08 4.17 6.20
CA GLU A 83 -9.76 5.02 5.06
C GLU A 83 -8.62 4.48 4.19
N VAL A 84 -7.85 3.52 4.69
CA VAL A 84 -6.76 2.87 3.96
C VAL A 84 -7.27 1.61 3.28
N TRP A 85 -7.18 1.54 1.96
CA TRP A 85 -7.54 0.37 1.17
C TRP A 85 -6.30 -0.31 0.57
N PRO A 86 -6.22 -1.65 0.54
CA PRO A 86 -7.19 -2.62 1.06
C PRO A 86 -7.34 -2.55 2.59
N ARG A 87 -8.58 -2.69 3.08
CA ARG A 87 -8.86 -2.78 4.51
C ARG A 87 -8.34 -4.11 5.06
N LEU A 88 -8.04 -4.12 6.35
CA LEU A 88 -7.60 -5.34 7.04
C LEU A 88 -8.70 -6.42 7.04
N THR A 89 -9.95 -6.02 7.24
CA THR A 89 -11.11 -6.92 7.26
C THR A 89 -11.97 -6.76 6.00
N ALA A 90 -12.66 -7.81 5.60
CA ALA A 90 -13.60 -7.76 4.48
C ALA A 90 -14.84 -6.88 4.82
N PRO A 91 -15.41 -6.20 3.83
CA PRO A 91 -14.97 -6.00 2.46
C PRO A 91 -13.68 -5.19 2.38
N ARG A 92 -12.74 -5.59 1.52
CA ARG A 92 -11.41 -4.96 1.41
C ARG A 92 -11.46 -3.53 0.88
N ILE A 93 -12.43 -3.27 0.03
CA ILE A 93 -12.70 -1.95 -0.55
C ILE A 93 -14.10 -1.55 -0.09
N LEU A 94 -14.17 -0.56 0.77
CA LEU A 94 -15.43 -0.03 1.29
C LEU A 94 -15.23 1.44 1.65
N PRO A 95 -16.08 2.36 1.16
CA PRO A 95 -16.05 3.74 1.59
C PRO A 95 -16.21 3.85 3.11
N ARG A 96 -15.40 4.71 3.74
CA ARG A 96 -15.41 4.92 5.20
C ARG A 96 -16.81 5.25 5.71
N GLU A 97 -17.53 6.10 4.98
CA GLU A 97 -18.87 6.55 5.35
C GLU A 97 -19.87 5.40 5.38
N VAL A 98 -19.74 4.41 4.49
CA VAL A 98 -20.57 3.20 4.48
C VAL A 98 -20.22 2.32 5.68
N ASP A 99 -18.96 2.17 6.02
CA ASP A 99 -18.53 1.42 7.20
C ASP A 99 -19.04 2.06 8.50
N LEU A 100 -18.90 3.38 8.63
CA LEU A 100 -19.45 4.13 9.77
C LEU A 100 -20.97 3.98 9.88
N PHE A 101 -21.69 4.06 8.76
CA PHE A 101 -23.14 3.81 8.75
C PHE A 101 -23.47 2.41 9.28
N VAL A 102 -22.79 1.37 8.78
CA VAL A 102 -23.01 0.00 9.24
C VAL A 102 -22.68 -0.17 10.72
N LYS A 103 -21.60 0.45 11.20
CA LYS A 103 -21.21 0.45 12.62
C LYS A 103 -22.24 1.13 13.50
N SER A 104 -22.96 2.14 13.01
CA SER A 104 -24.03 2.85 13.72
C SER A 104 -25.33 2.05 13.84
N LEU A 105 -25.51 0.99 13.05
CA LEU A 105 -26.73 0.17 13.07
C LEU A 105 -26.87 -0.60 14.39
N PRO A 106 -28.12 -0.84 14.86
CA PRO A 106 -28.37 -1.73 15.98
C PRO A 106 -27.77 -3.12 15.73
N THR A 107 -27.21 -3.74 16.78
CA THR A 107 -26.52 -5.04 16.70
C THR A 107 -27.36 -6.12 16.02
N ALA A 108 -28.67 -6.12 16.22
CA ALA A 108 -29.58 -7.11 15.64
C ALA A 108 -29.63 -7.12 14.11
N ILE A 109 -29.35 -5.99 13.44
CA ILE A 109 -29.41 -5.87 11.98
C ILE A 109 -28.01 -5.66 11.35
N ARG A 110 -27.00 -5.36 12.15
CA ARG A 110 -25.63 -5.09 11.68
C ARG A 110 -25.05 -6.27 10.88
N GLY A 111 -25.21 -7.50 11.39
CA GLY A 111 -24.75 -8.70 10.70
C GLY A 111 -25.41 -8.88 9.32
N VAL A 112 -26.71 -8.65 9.23
CA VAL A 112 -27.45 -8.72 7.95
C VAL A 112 -26.93 -7.66 6.97
N ALA A 113 -26.67 -6.45 7.44
CA ALA A 113 -26.13 -5.38 6.61
C ALA A 113 -24.71 -5.72 6.10
N GLN A 114 -23.85 -6.29 6.95
CA GLN A 114 -22.51 -6.77 6.57
C GLN A 114 -22.59 -7.87 5.51
N ASP A 115 -23.48 -8.85 5.65
CA ASP A 115 -23.71 -9.91 4.68
C ASP A 115 -24.23 -9.36 3.33
N CYS A 116 -25.06 -8.34 3.36
CA CYS A 116 -25.52 -7.65 2.15
C CYS A 116 -24.36 -6.92 1.46
N LEU A 117 -23.53 -6.22 2.21
CA LEU A 117 -22.35 -5.52 1.67
C LEU A 117 -21.36 -6.49 1.04
N ALA A 118 -21.04 -7.60 1.68
CA ALA A 118 -20.11 -8.61 1.18
C ALA A 118 -20.50 -9.16 -0.21
N ARG A 119 -21.81 -9.12 -0.53
CA ARG A 119 -22.35 -9.57 -1.83
C ARG A 119 -22.57 -8.44 -2.83
N ASN A 120 -22.48 -7.18 -2.41
CA ASN A 120 -22.79 -6.03 -3.26
C ASN A 120 -21.52 -5.44 -3.87
N ARG A 121 -21.14 -5.92 -5.06
CA ARG A 121 -19.96 -5.46 -5.78
C ARG A 121 -20.04 -4.00 -6.26
N ALA A 122 -21.20 -3.38 -6.27
CA ALA A 122 -21.34 -1.97 -6.60
C ALA A 122 -20.89 -1.05 -5.45
N VAL A 123 -21.04 -1.50 -4.19
CA VAL A 123 -20.66 -0.75 -2.98
C VAL A 123 -19.33 -1.25 -2.43
N ALA A 124 -19.10 -2.56 -2.46
CA ALA A 124 -17.89 -3.23 -1.99
C ALA A 124 -17.23 -4.03 -3.13
N PRO A 125 -16.57 -3.35 -4.08
CA PRO A 125 -15.90 -4.00 -5.21
C PRO A 125 -14.69 -4.82 -4.74
N SER A 126 -14.19 -5.73 -5.59
CA SER A 126 -12.98 -6.51 -5.31
C SER A 126 -11.71 -5.67 -5.37
N ASP A 127 -11.72 -4.62 -6.19
CA ASP A 127 -10.54 -3.79 -6.48
C ASP A 127 -10.92 -2.30 -6.41
N ALA A 128 -10.02 -1.48 -5.88
CA ALA A 128 -10.19 -0.04 -5.89
C ALA A 128 -10.03 0.49 -7.32
N ARG A 129 -11.07 1.14 -7.83
CA ARG A 129 -11.07 1.73 -9.18
C ARG A 129 -11.45 3.18 -9.10
N ILE A 130 -10.60 4.05 -9.60
CA ILE A 130 -10.85 5.49 -9.66
C ILE A 130 -10.73 6.00 -11.09
N LEU A 131 -11.52 7.03 -11.39
CA LEU A 131 -11.46 7.70 -12.67
C LEU A 131 -10.24 8.61 -12.70
N GLY A 132 -9.29 8.35 -13.59
CA GLY A 132 -8.21 9.28 -13.93
C GLY A 132 -8.68 10.37 -14.89
N ARG A 133 -7.72 11.03 -15.51
CA ARG A 133 -8.03 12.07 -16.52
C ARG A 133 -8.65 11.49 -17.79
N ALA A 134 -8.14 10.36 -18.25
CA ALA A 134 -8.53 9.76 -19.53
C ALA A 134 -9.28 8.42 -19.38
N TYR A 135 -8.95 7.62 -18.34
CA TYR A 135 -9.55 6.31 -18.14
C TYR A 135 -9.62 5.94 -16.66
N VAL A 136 -10.48 4.95 -16.36
CA VAL A 136 -10.59 4.37 -15.01
C VAL A 136 -9.39 3.48 -14.77
N LYS A 137 -8.69 3.71 -13.65
CA LYS A 137 -7.53 2.92 -13.23
C LYS A 137 -7.83 2.14 -11.98
N GLN A 138 -7.41 0.88 -11.93
CA GLN A 138 -7.29 0.12 -10.72
C GLN A 138 -6.07 0.63 -9.94
N VAL A 139 -6.23 0.86 -8.65
CA VAL A 139 -5.19 1.32 -7.73
C VAL A 139 -4.97 0.23 -6.69
N ASP A 140 -3.70 -0.01 -6.35
CA ASP A 140 -3.34 -1.13 -5.49
C ASP A 140 -3.50 -0.76 -4.00
N VAL A 141 -3.03 0.43 -3.59
CA VAL A 141 -3.29 1.00 -2.26
C VAL A 141 -3.81 2.43 -2.39
N LEU A 142 -4.85 2.76 -1.62
CA LEU A 142 -5.54 4.04 -1.71
C LEU A 142 -5.91 4.55 -0.32
N ILE A 143 -5.68 5.85 -0.06
CA ILE A 143 -6.37 6.59 0.99
C ILE A 143 -7.35 7.54 0.32
N ALA A 144 -8.63 7.39 0.65
CA ALA A 144 -9.69 8.24 0.13
C ALA A 144 -10.88 8.32 1.09
N GLN A 145 -11.52 9.48 1.10
CA GLN A 145 -12.79 9.71 1.77
C GLN A 145 -13.73 10.51 0.86
N TRP A 146 -15.03 10.39 1.10
CA TRP A 146 -16.04 11.12 0.33
C TRP A 146 -15.79 12.64 0.32
N SER A 147 -15.51 13.20 1.48
CA SER A 147 -15.34 14.65 1.66
C SER A 147 -14.01 15.20 1.16
N ARG A 148 -12.98 14.34 1.01
CA ARG A 148 -11.60 14.77 0.67
C ARG A 148 -11.12 14.26 -0.68
N GLY A 149 -11.79 13.25 -1.21
CA GLY A 149 -11.35 12.57 -2.42
C GLY A 149 -10.14 11.65 -2.17
N ALA A 150 -9.33 11.44 -3.21
CA ALA A 150 -8.10 10.64 -3.11
C ALA A 150 -6.96 11.49 -2.55
N GLU A 151 -6.31 11.03 -1.49
CA GLU A 151 -5.21 11.73 -0.81
C GLU A 151 -3.87 11.03 -1.01
N LEU A 152 -3.88 9.70 -1.12
CA LEU A 152 -2.67 8.90 -1.39
C LEU A 152 -3.00 7.74 -2.32
N LEU A 153 -2.15 7.51 -3.30
CA LEU A 153 -2.24 6.40 -4.26
C LEU A 153 -0.89 5.68 -4.33
N VAL A 154 -0.87 4.37 -4.14
CA VAL A 154 0.33 3.57 -4.40
C VAL A 154 0.02 2.53 -5.48
N SER A 155 0.90 2.47 -6.47
CA SER A 155 0.91 1.39 -7.44
C SER A 155 2.04 0.43 -7.11
N THR A 156 1.71 -0.87 -7.03
CA THR A 156 2.69 -1.91 -6.77
C THR A 156 2.88 -2.78 -8.00
N LYS A 157 4.09 -3.20 -8.23
CA LYS A 157 4.41 -4.16 -9.30
C LYS A 157 5.38 -5.21 -8.77
N THR A 158 5.20 -6.44 -9.20
CA THR A 158 6.11 -7.54 -8.90
C THR A 158 6.63 -8.17 -10.18
N MET A 159 7.91 -8.51 -10.18
CA MET A 159 8.53 -9.20 -11.31
C MET A 159 9.45 -10.30 -10.79
N VAL A 160 9.13 -11.54 -11.13
CA VAL A 160 9.85 -12.73 -10.63
C VAL A 160 10.65 -13.48 -11.70
N ALA A 161 10.44 -13.11 -12.98
CA ALA A 161 11.13 -13.69 -14.12
C ALA A 161 11.03 -12.80 -15.35
N SER A 162 11.80 -13.13 -16.40
CA SER A 162 11.80 -12.42 -17.70
C SER A 162 12.08 -10.91 -17.59
N PHE A 163 13.02 -10.56 -16.74
CA PHE A 163 13.30 -9.17 -16.34
C PHE A 163 13.64 -8.28 -17.54
N ARG A 164 14.64 -8.66 -18.35
CA ARG A 164 15.10 -7.85 -19.50
C ARG A 164 14.00 -7.51 -20.49
N LYS A 165 13.09 -8.47 -20.74
CA LYS A 165 12.01 -8.33 -21.73
C LYS A 165 10.90 -7.38 -21.25
N ASN A 166 10.57 -7.44 -19.97
CA ASN A 166 9.35 -6.81 -19.46
C ASN A 166 9.62 -5.53 -18.64
N LEU A 167 10.88 -5.26 -18.27
CA LEU A 167 11.20 -4.13 -17.41
C LEU A 167 10.74 -2.79 -18.02
N ALA A 168 11.02 -2.55 -19.31
CA ALA A 168 10.61 -1.33 -20.00
C ALA A 168 9.09 -1.15 -19.99
N ASN A 169 8.33 -2.22 -20.29
CA ASN A 169 6.87 -2.17 -20.31
C ASN A 169 6.28 -1.78 -18.96
N ARG A 170 6.89 -2.24 -17.83
CA ARG A 170 6.43 -1.88 -16.49
C ARG A 170 6.60 -0.39 -16.21
N PHE A 171 7.65 0.20 -16.75
CA PHE A 171 7.88 1.65 -16.62
C PHE A 171 6.96 2.47 -17.50
N GLU A 172 6.72 2.05 -18.74
CA GLU A 172 5.76 2.69 -19.64
C GLU A 172 4.36 2.68 -19.03
N GLU A 173 3.93 1.54 -18.47
CA GLU A 173 2.67 1.43 -17.73
C GLU A 173 2.65 2.40 -16.53
N ALA A 174 3.70 2.37 -15.70
CA ALA A 174 3.78 3.22 -14.50
C ALA A 174 3.72 4.70 -14.86
N TYR A 175 4.45 5.12 -15.88
CA TYR A 175 4.46 6.50 -16.36
C TYR A 175 3.09 6.94 -16.86
N GLY A 176 2.45 6.13 -17.72
CA GLY A 176 1.11 6.41 -18.27
C GLY A 176 0.04 6.49 -17.18
N ASP A 177 0.08 5.56 -16.23
CA ASP A 177 -0.86 5.52 -15.10
C ASP A 177 -0.70 6.74 -14.19
N ALA A 178 0.55 7.11 -13.88
CA ALA A 178 0.82 8.29 -13.05
C ALA A 178 0.28 9.57 -13.71
N LYS A 179 0.56 9.80 -14.99
CA LYS A 179 0.06 10.98 -15.71
C LYS A 179 -1.48 10.98 -15.81
N ASN A 180 -2.10 9.81 -15.96
CA ASN A 180 -3.56 9.70 -15.96
C ASN A 180 -4.16 10.08 -14.60
N LEU A 181 -3.58 9.62 -13.50
CA LEU A 181 -4.07 9.87 -12.16
C LEU A 181 -3.75 11.30 -11.69
N ARG A 182 -2.50 11.75 -11.83
CA ARG A 182 -2.06 13.09 -11.45
C ARG A 182 -2.82 14.19 -12.20
N GLY A 183 -3.13 13.93 -13.48
CA GLY A 183 -3.91 14.87 -14.32
C GLY A 183 -5.34 15.11 -13.81
N ARG A 184 -5.87 14.27 -12.91
CA ARG A 184 -7.17 14.46 -12.27
C ARG A 184 -7.03 14.84 -10.80
N TYR A 185 -6.02 14.31 -10.10
CA TYR A 185 -5.78 14.52 -8.68
C TYR A 185 -4.41 15.17 -8.47
N PRO A 186 -4.27 16.47 -8.75
CA PRO A 186 -2.96 17.14 -8.72
C PRO A 186 -2.31 17.17 -7.32
N LEU A 187 -3.13 17.13 -6.25
CA LEU A 187 -2.67 17.19 -4.87
C LEU A 187 -2.49 15.81 -4.23
N VAL A 188 -2.82 14.71 -4.93
CA VAL A 188 -2.68 13.37 -4.35
C VAL A 188 -1.21 13.00 -4.14
N ALA A 189 -0.86 12.39 -3.01
CA ALA A 189 0.45 11.77 -2.83
C ALA A 189 0.53 10.47 -3.65
N MET A 190 1.56 10.31 -4.48
CA MET A 190 1.69 9.17 -5.38
C MET A 190 2.98 8.40 -5.17
N GLY A 191 2.84 7.09 -4.95
CA GLY A 191 3.95 6.17 -4.79
C GLY A 191 3.99 5.07 -5.85
N PHE A 192 5.19 4.65 -6.22
CA PHE A 192 5.42 3.47 -7.05
C PHE A 192 6.38 2.52 -6.34
N LEU A 193 5.92 1.32 -6.02
CA LEU A 193 6.70 0.28 -5.36
C LEU A 193 6.91 -0.90 -6.31
N PHE A 194 8.16 -1.28 -6.49
CA PHE A 194 8.54 -2.36 -7.39
C PHE A 194 9.28 -3.46 -6.65
N VAL A 195 8.76 -4.69 -6.70
CA VAL A 195 9.38 -5.87 -6.13
C VAL A 195 10.03 -6.70 -7.23
N LEU A 196 11.34 -6.90 -7.15
CA LEU A 196 12.11 -7.81 -7.98
C LEU A 196 12.48 -9.06 -7.20
N ARG A 197 12.43 -10.21 -7.84
CA ARG A 197 13.06 -11.41 -7.30
C ARG A 197 14.58 -11.30 -7.39
N SER A 198 15.30 -11.79 -6.39
CA SER A 198 16.78 -11.73 -6.31
C SER A 198 17.50 -12.38 -7.50
N THR A 199 16.84 -13.27 -8.23
CA THR A 199 17.39 -13.82 -9.50
C THR A 199 17.65 -12.74 -10.55
N ALA A 200 17.05 -11.55 -10.44
CA ALA A 200 17.39 -10.39 -11.28
C ALA A 200 18.86 -9.92 -11.11
N LEU A 201 19.45 -10.17 -9.94
CA LEU A 201 20.87 -9.86 -9.68
C LEU A 201 21.84 -10.71 -10.51
N THR A 202 21.39 -11.88 -10.98
CA THR A 202 22.20 -12.75 -11.84
C THR A 202 22.19 -12.34 -13.32
N GLU A 203 21.27 -11.44 -13.71
CA GLU A 203 21.18 -10.88 -15.05
C GLU A 203 21.94 -9.52 -15.10
N PRO A 204 23.10 -9.43 -15.78
CA PRO A 204 23.93 -8.22 -15.78
C PRO A 204 23.16 -6.97 -16.20
N GLY A 205 23.27 -5.90 -15.41
CA GLY A 205 22.66 -4.58 -15.68
C GLY A 205 21.16 -4.49 -15.46
N THR A 206 20.50 -5.56 -14.99
CA THR A 206 19.04 -5.56 -14.81
C THR A 206 18.59 -4.73 -13.61
N VAL A 207 19.23 -4.93 -12.47
CA VAL A 207 18.90 -4.18 -11.24
C VAL A 207 19.35 -2.73 -11.37
N GLU A 208 20.51 -2.46 -11.92
CA GLU A 208 21.01 -1.11 -12.19
C GLU A 208 20.07 -0.32 -13.12
N ARG A 209 19.53 -1.01 -14.14
CA ARG A 209 18.55 -0.41 -15.03
C ARG A 209 17.23 -0.12 -14.30
N ALA A 210 16.77 -1.02 -13.44
CA ALA A 210 15.58 -0.79 -12.61
C ALA A 210 15.79 0.43 -11.70
N ILE A 211 16.93 0.53 -11.01
CA ILE A 211 17.30 1.67 -10.17
C ILE A 211 17.27 2.98 -10.97
N ASP A 212 17.93 3.02 -12.14
CA ASP A 212 17.96 4.21 -13.01
C ASP A 212 16.53 4.65 -13.41
N MET A 213 15.70 3.69 -13.80
CA MET A 213 14.31 3.97 -14.21
C MET A 213 13.46 4.45 -13.02
N MET A 214 13.60 3.85 -11.84
CA MET A 214 12.89 4.28 -10.61
C MET A 214 13.24 5.74 -10.26
N ARG A 215 14.53 6.10 -10.35
CA ARG A 215 14.99 7.48 -10.13
C ARG A 215 14.42 8.45 -11.15
N LYS A 216 14.36 8.06 -12.42
CA LYS A 216 13.76 8.86 -13.51
C LYS A 216 12.25 9.08 -13.31
N LEU A 217 11.52 8.05 -12.88
CA LEU A 217 10.10 8.19 -12.53
C LEU A 217 9.89 9.20 -11.40
N LYS A 218 10.73 9.16 -10.35
CA LYS A 218 10.66 10.10 -9.22
C LYS A 218 11.08 11.53 -9.63
N ALA A 219 12.04 11.66 -10.52
CA ALA A 219 12.54 12.96 -10.96
C ALA A 219 11.60 13.67 -11.94
N GLU A 220 10.71 12.94 -12.58
CA GLU A 220 9.77 13.50 -13.56
C GLU A 220 8.65 14.26 -12.87
N ALA A 221 8.42 15.50 -13.29
CA ALA A 221 7.35 16.33 -12.77
C ALA A 221 5.97 15.68 -13.00
N ASP A 222 5.08 15.79 -12.02
CA ASP A 222 3.70 15.29 -12.09
C ASP A 222 3.59 13.78 -12.34
N VAL A 223 4.54 12.99 -11.81
CA VAL A 223 4.49 11.52 -11.86
C VAL A 223 4.40 10.99 -10.43
N TYR A 224 5.48 10.55 -9.82
CA TYR A 224 5.49 10.00 -8.47
C TYR A 224 6.24 10.90 -7.48
N ASP A 225 5.70 11.06 -6.28
CA ASP A 225 6.39 11.72 -5.17
C ASP A 225 7.49 10.83 -4.59
N ALA A 226 7.25 9.53 -4.58
CA ALA A 226 8.18 8.54 -4.05
C ALA A 226 8.21 7.26 -4.90
N THR A 227 9.40 6.65 -4.98
CA THR A 227 9.60 5.33 -5.59
C THR A 227 10.37 4.42 -4.65
N CYS A 228 10.02 3.12 -4.62
CA CYS A 228 10.63 2.11 -3.77
C CYS A 228 10.99 0.86 -4.57
N LEU A 229 12.20 0.38 -4.41
CA LEU A 229 12.65 -0.90 -4.93
C LEU A 229 12.81 -1.89 -3.78
N LEU A 230 12.25 -3.08 -3.92
CA LEU A 230 12.47 -4.21 -3.04
C LEU A 230 13.06 -5.37 -3.84
N VAL A 231 14.07 -6.02 -3.29
CA VAL A 231 14.64 -7.24 -3.89
C VAL A 231 14.39 -8.39 -2.91
N ALA A 232 13.50 -9.31 -3.31
CA ALA A 232 13.08 -10.44 -2.47
C ALA A 232 13.73 -11.74 -2.92
N GLU A 233 14.25 -12.50 -1.97
CA GLU A 233 14.93 -13.77 -2.17
C GLU A 233 14.13 -14.91 -1.55
N TRP A 234 13.95 -16.00 -2.30
CA TRP A 234 13.36 -17.24 -1.82
C TRP A 234 13.86 -18.44 -2.61
N SER A 235 13.73 -19.64 -2.04
CA SER A 235 14.14 -20.90 -2.66
C SER A 235 13.05 -21.45 -3.58
N ASP A 236 13.42 -21.93 -4.77
CA ASP A 236 12.53 -22.72 -5.63
C ASP A 236 12.49 -24.20 -5.23
N VAL A 237 13.50 -24.65 -4.46
CA VAL A 237 13.65 -26.04 -4.05
C VAL A 237 12.90 -26.31 -2.75
N ASP A 238 12.89 -25.34 -1.86
CA ASP A 238 12.18 -25.38 -0.58
C ASP A 238 11.24 -24.18 -0.46
N PRO A 239 9.98 -24.32 -0.89
CA PRO A 239 9.00 -23.24 -0.80
C PRO A 239 8.60 -22.90 0.64
N THR A 240 9.02 -23.71 1.64
CA THR A 240 8.81 -23.42 3.07
C THR A 240 9.96 -22.61 3.66
N ALA A 241 11.05 -22.40 2.91
CA ALA A 241 12.15 -21.55 3.35
C ALA A 241 11.70 -20.09 3.44
N ASP A 242 12.24 -19.39 4.44
CA ASP A 242 11.93 -17.98 4.68
C ASP A 242 12.24 -17.11 3.47
N VAL A 243 11.32 -16.22 3.17
CA VAL A 243 11.57 -15.13 2.24
C VAL A 243 12.43 -14.08 2.94
N ARG A 244 13.42 -13.52 2.26
CA ARG A 244 14.30 -12.49 2.78
C ARG A 244 14.44 -11.32 1.82
N LEU A 245 14.54 -10.12 2.36
CA LEU A 245 14.83 -8.94 1.57
C LEU A 245 16.34 -8.69 1.47
N ARG A 246 16.81 -8.42 0.27
CA ARG A 246 18.20 -8.08 -0.04
C ARG A 246 18.38 -6.56 0.04
N HIS A 247 18.50 -6.04 1.27
CA HIS A 247 18.70 -4.62 1.52
C HIS A 247 20.01 -4.10 0.92
N ASP A 248 21.02 -4.95 0.84
CA ASP A 248 22.34 -4.66 0.24
C ASP A 248 22.27 -4.37 -1.27
N ALA A 249 21.21 -4.78 -1.94
CA ALA A 249 21.00 -4.56 -3.37
C ALA A 249 20.21 -3.28 -3.70
N VAL A 250 19.77 -2.53 -2.69
CA VAL A 250 18.88 -1.37 -2.85
C VAL A 250 19.57 -0.10 -2.32
N PRO A 251 19.70 0.96 -3.12
CA PRO A 251 20.26 2.22 -2.64
C PRO A 251 19.30 2.94 -1.68
N ASP A 252 19.86 3.75 -0.75
CA ASP A 252 19.14 4.41 0.34
C ASP A 252 17.95 5.27 -0.13
N ASP A 253 18.08 5.91 -1.30
CA ASP A 253 17.04 6.76 -1.88
C ASP A 253 15.82 6.00 -2.44
N LEU A 254 15.91 4.67 -2.54
CA LEU A 254 14.84 3.78 -3.01
C LEU A 254 14.35 2.77 -1.96
N THR A 255 14.77 2.92 -0.70
CA THR A 255 14.32 2.05 0.38
C THR A 255 12.84 2.29 0.74
N ALA A 256 12.21 1.28 1.35
CA ALA A 256 10.83 1.44 1.84
C ALA A 256 10.72 2.48 2.97
N ALA A 257 11.76 2.66 3.78
CA ALA A 257 11.81 3.70 4.80
C ALA A 257 11.67 5.10 4.18
N THR A 258 12.54 5.41 3.21
CA THR A 258 12.49 6.68 2.47
C THR A 258 11.17 6.86 1.71
N PHE A 259 10.66 5.79 1.11
CA PHE A 259 9.41 5.79 0.36
C PHE A 259 8.21 6.15 1.24
N LEU A 260 8.01 5.42 2.34
CA LEU A 260 6.89 5.62 3.25
C LEU A 260 6.96 6.99 3.94
N ALA A 261 8.15 7.40 4.40
CA ALA A 261 8.36 8.72 4.96
C ALA A 261 7.94 9.84 3.98
N THR A 262 8.42 9.76 2.73
CA THR A 262 8.09 10.75 1.70
C THR A 262 6.59 10.82 1.40
N LEU A 263 5.90 9.67 1.35
CA LEU A 263 4.46 9.65 1.09
C LEU A 263 3.65 10.24 2.25
N VAL A 264 4.01 9.91 3.49
CA VAL A 264 3.36 10.48 4.67
C VAL A 264 3.57 12.00 4.68
N ASP A 265 4.80 12.47 4.50
CA ASP A 265 5.11 13.89 4.47
C ASP A 265 4.33 14.61 3.35
N ALA A 266 4.24 14.02 2.16
CA ALA A 266 3.47 14.59 1.05
C ALA A 266 1.96 14.73 1.34
N VAL A 267 1.36 13.78 2.05
CA VAL A 267 -0.04 13.90 2.51
C VAL A 267 -0.17 15.02 3.53
N LEU A 268 0.72 15.06 4.53
CA LEU A 268 0.67 16.06 5.60
C LEU A 268 0.92 17.49 5.11
N GLU A 269 1.79 17.66 4.12
CA GLU A 269 2.06 18.96 3.48
C GLU A 269 0.87 19.48 2.65
N ARG A 270 0.07 18.58 2.10
CA ARG A 270 -1.05 18.89 1.19
C ARG A 270 -2.40 18.94 1.88
N THR A 271 -2.44 18.68 3.18
CA THR A 271 -3.65 18.70 3.99
C THR A 271 -3.55 19.71 5.13
N PRO A 272 -4.66 20.38 5.52
CA PRO A 272 -4.70 21.26 6.68
C PRO A 272 -4.21 20.59 7.96
N VAL A 273 -3.71 21.39 8.92
CA VAL A 273 -3.11 20.89 10.16
C VAL A 273 -4.09 20.18 11.08
N GLU A 274 -5.35 20.49 10.98
CA GLU A 274 -6.45 19.83 11.68
C GLU A 274 -6.82 18.46 11.11
N MET A 275 -6.28 18.10 9.94
CA MET A 275 -6.48 16.80 9.35
C MET A 275 -5.31 15.86 9.69
N HIS A 276 -5.59 14.55 9.75
CA HIS A 276 -4.59 13.52 10.03
C HIS A 276 -3.82 13.75 11.33
N VAL A 277 -4.51 14.22 12.37
CA VAL A 277 -3.91 14.61 13.65
C VAL A 277 -3.08 13.45 14.24
N GLU A 278 -3.60 12.22 14.23
CA GLU A 278 -2.86 11.05 14.70
C GLU A 278 -1.57 10.81 13.91
N VAL A 279 -1.59 10.99 12.59
CA VAL A 279 -0.41 10.86 11.72
C VAL A 279 0.63 11.91 12.09
N ARG A 280 0.20 13.16 12.32
CA ARG A 280 1.08 14.26 12.74
C ARG A 280 1.69 13.98 14.11
N GLN A 281 0.88 13.52 15.07
CA GLN A 281 1.34 13.15 16.42
C GLN A 281 2.40 12.05 16.35
N ARG A 282 2.17 10.99 15.60
CA ARG A 282 3.14 9.89 15.44
C ARG A 282 4.40 10.36 14.74
N ARG A 283 4.26 11.18 13.67
CA ARG A 283 5.39 11.73 12.90
C ARG A 283 6.28 12.66 13.72
N GLU A 284 5.70 13.46 14.59
CA GLU A 284 6.41 14.48 15.35
C GLU A 284 6.70 14.07 16.80
N HIS A 285 6.21 12.91 17.26
CA HIS A 285 6.21 12.49 18.67
C HIS A 285 5.65 13.59 19.60
N ARG A 286 4.66 14.34 19.14
CA ARG A 286 3.98 15.39 19.89
C ARG A 286 2.59 14.96 20.30
N ASN A 287 2.19 15.28 21.54
CA ASN A 287 0.80 15.26 21.94
C ASN A 287 0.13 16.53 21.47
N ILE A 288 -0.48 16.50 20.29
CA ILE A 288 -1.34 17.59 19.81
C ILE A 288 -2.70 17.37 20.46
N PRO A 289 -3.27 18.37 21.20
CA PRO A 289 -4.61 18.24 21.76
C PRO A 289 -5.60 17.99 20.61
N LEU A 290 -6.38 16.91 20.73
CA LEU A 290 -7.54 16.74 19.86
C LEU A 290 -8.56 17.77 20.32
N ASP A 291 -9.01 18.66 19.42
CA ASP A 291 -10.23 19.39 19.67
C ASP A 291 -11.35 18.36 19.83
N GLU A 292 -12.08 18.44 20.97
CA GLU A 292 -13.19 17.50 21.28
C GLU A 292 -14.27 17.49 20.19
N ASP A 293 -14.24 18.43 19.24
CA ASP A 293 -15.17 18.56 18.13
C ASP A 293 -14.85 17.66 16.92
N ASP A 294 -13.64 17.10 16.80
CA ASP A 294 -13.26 16.28 15.62
C ASP A 294 -13.79 14.85 15.67
N SER A 295 -14.26 14.40 16.84
CA SER A 295 -14.91 13.09 16.99
C SER A 295 -16.40 13.06 16.54
N GLY A 296 -17.01 14.19 16.25
CA GLY A 296 -18.43 14.33 15.94
C GLY A 296 -18.83 15.18 14.72
N ARG A 297 -17.92 15.97 14.14
CA ARG A 297 -18.20 16.88 13.02
C ARG A 297 -17.51 16.49 11.73
N LEU A 298 -17.73 15.31 11.24
CA LEU A 298 -17.64 14.99 9.82
C LEU A 298 -19.05 14.66 9.32
N LEU A 299 -19.86 15.67 9.26
CA LEU A 299 -21.06 15.71 8.42
C LEU A 299 -20.68 16.39 7.11
#